data_f0c780a2fbe69c36ed626fc6af6bdf74
#
_entry.id   f0c780a2fbe69c36ed626fc6af6bdf74
#
_cell.length_a   1.000
_cell.length_b   1.000
_cell.length_c   1.000
_cell.angle_alpha   90.00
_cell.angle_beta   90.00
_cell.angle_gamma   90.00
#
_symmetry.space_group_name_H-M   'P 1'
#
loop_
_entity.id
_entity.type
_entity.pdbx_description
1 polymer ?
#
loop_
_entity_poly.entity_id
_entity_poly.type
_entity_poly.pdbx_seq_one_letter_code
_entity_poly.pdbx_strand_id
1 'polypeptide(L)'
;QLDRFMFNVHMGYLPEEDEVEVVKLTTSPQDVRFDRMMSAEEIIEFQRLVRKVPVADSVTRYAVNLVHTSRPGNPKAPDFINRWVTWGGSIRASQFLVLAGKARAIFNGRYNVSYEDIRAVAQPVLRHRILLNFQAESERIDTNQVIKKLIEVVPEPKSGLS
;
A
#
# COMPACT_ATOMS: atom_id res chain seq x y z
N GLN A 1 7.39 -15.43 0.60
CA GLN A 1 7.65 -14.98 1.99
C GLN A 1 7.26 -13.51 2.21
N LEU A 2 7.51 -12.62 1.25
CA LEU A 2 7.23 -11.18 1.37
C LEU A 2 5.74 -10.84 1.38
N ASP A 3 4.88 -11.65 0.79
CA ASP A 3 3.42 -11.41 0.69
C ASP A 3 2.72 -11.28 2.06
N ARG A 4 3.32 -11.79 3.13
CA ARG A 4 2.77 -11.68 4.50
C ARG A 4 2.98 -10.31 5.16
N PHE A 5 3.90 -9.47 4.67
CA PHE A 5 4.13 -8.12 5.19
C PHE A 5 3.16 -7.14 4.57
N MET A 6 2.57 -6.25 5.36
CA MET A 6 1.55 -5.32 4.88
C MET A 6 2.12 -4.32 3.89
N PHE A 7 3.23 -3.69 4.22
CA PHE A 7 3.85 -2.63 3.45
C PHE A 7 5.29 -2.99 3.05
N ASN A 8 5.68 -2.50 1.89
CA ASN A 8 7.05 -2.32 1.48
C ASN A 8 7.31 -0.82 1.36
N VAL A 9 8.19 -0.29 2.19
CA VAL A 9 8.57 1.12 2.23
C VAL A 9 9.94 1.27 1.59
N HIS A 10 10.04 2.14 0.59
CA HIS A 10 11.32 2.48 -0.02
C HIS A 10 12.00 3.57 0.82
N MET A 11 13.21 3.29 1.26
CA MET A 11 14.09 4.28 1.87
C MET A 11 15.25 4.52 0.92
N GLY A 12 15.45 5.78 0.55
CA GLY A 12 16.59 6.20 -0.26
C GLY A 12 17.82 6.54 0.61
N TYR A 13 18.91 6.84 -0.06
CA TYR A 13 20.07 7.43 0.62
C TYR A 13 19.77 8.87 1.01
N LEU A 14 20.37 9.31 2.12
CA LEU A 14 20.29 10.70 2.54
C LEU A 14 21.16 11.59 1.63
N PRO A 15 20.84 12.88 1.49
CA PRO A 15 21.77 13.87 1.02
C PRO A 15 23.02 13.89 1.89
N GLU A 16 24.19 14.24 1.33
CA GLU A 16 25.48 14.21 2.03
C GLU A 16 25.48 14.98 3.34
N GLU A 17 24.88 16.18 3.34
CA GLU A 17 24.80 17.03 4.54
C GLU A 17 23.96 16.39 5.67
N ASP A 18 22.85 15.74 5.33
CA ASP A 18 21.99 15.03 6.28
C ASP A 18 22.72 13.79 6.82
N GLU A 19 23.48 13.09 5.97
CA GLU A 19 24.29 11.93 6.37
C GLU A 19 25.40 12.36 7.36
N VAL A 20 26.07 13.49 7.10
CA VAL A 20 27.05 14.08 8.02
C VAL A 20 26.43 14.41 9.37
N GLU A 21 25.21 14.97 9.37
CA GLU A 21 24.50 15.27 10.62
C GLU A 21 24.16 14.00 11.40
N VAL A 22 23.64 12.97 10.74
CA VAL A 22 23.35 11.67 11.35
C VAL A 22 24.62 11.06 11.95
N VAL A 23 25.74 11.08 11.22
CA VAL A 23 27.01 10.55 11.73
C VAL A 23 27.48 11.31 12.97
N LYS A 24 27.45 12.64 12.97
CA LYS A 24 27.80 13.46 14.15
C LYS A 24 26.91 13.14 15.35
N LEU A 25 25.61 13.04 15.14
CA LEU A 25 24.64 12.72 16.19
C LEU A 25 24.87 11.33 16.77
N THR A 26 25.07 10.32 15.94
CA THR A 26 25.13 8.92 16.40
C THR A 26 26.49 8.50 16.95
N THR A 27 27.57 9.23 16.63
CA THR A 27 28.90 8.95 17.12
C THR A 27 29.33 9.82 18.33
N SER A 28 28.51 10.81 18.70
CA SER A 28 28.73 11.63 19.90
C SER A 28 28.10 11.00 21.14
N PRO A 29 28.66 11.22 22.35
CA PRO A 29 27.99 10.79 23.57
C PRO A 29 26.62 11.47 23.68
N GLN A 30 25.54 10.68 23.65
CA GLN A 30 24.19 11.19 23.84
C GLN A 30 23.49 10.43 24.96
N ASP A 31 22.89 11.15 25.87
CA ASP A 31 21.94 10.61 26.85
C ASP A 31 20.51 10.76 26.26
N VAL A 32 20.17 9.86 25.34
CA VAL A 32 18.87 9.89 24.67
C VAL A 32 17.84 9.28 25.63
N ARG A 33 16.96 10.11 26.17
CA ARG A 33 15.81 9.68 26.98
C ARG A 33 14.60 9.57 26.08
N PHE A 34 13.97 8.40 26.11
CA PHE A 34 12.71 8.17 25.40
C PHE A 34 11.55 8.23 26.40
N ASP A 35 10.62 9.15 26.18
CA ASP A 35 9.37 9.15 26.91
C ASP A 35 8.44 8.08 26.35
N ARG A 36 7.71 7.40 27.24
CA ARG A 36 6.72 6.43 26.83
C ARG A 36 5.51 7.17 26.26
N MET A 37 5.34 7.10 24.94
CA MET A 37 4.23 7.76 24.23
C MET A 37 2.94 6.96 24.29
N MET A 38 3.01 5.62 24.43
CA MET A 38 1.84 4.74 24.35
C MET A 38 2.11 3.40 25.07
N SER A 39 1.09 2.83 25.68
CA SER A 39 1.15 1.51 26.30
C SER A 39 0.88 0.38 25.29
N ALA A 40 1.24 -0.84 25.64
CA ALA A 40 0.92 -2.02 24.83
C ALA A 40 -0.59 -2.24 24.71
N GLU A 41 -1.32 -1.97 25.80
CA GLU A 41 -2.78 -2.06 25.84
C GLU A 41 -3.44 -1.07 24.88
N GLU A 42 -2.98 0.19 24.86
CA GLU A 42 -3.46 1.23 23.93
C GLU A 42 -3.18 0.83 22.48
N ILE A 43 -2.01 0.25 22.16
CA ILE A 43 -1.71 -0.25 20.81
C ILE A 43 -2.71 -1.35 20.41
N ILE A 44 -3.01 -2.29 21.31
CA ILE A 44 -3.98 -3.36 21.05
C ILE A 44 -5.39 -2.79 20.84
N GLU A 45 -5.78 -1.77 21.60
CA GLU A 45 -7.07 -1.09 21.44
C GLU A 45 -7.16 -0.39 20.09
N PHE A 46 -6.11 0.31 19.64
CA PHE A 46 -6.06 0.90 18.31
C PHE A 46 -6.18 -0.16 17.20
N GLN A 47 -5.50 -1.29 17.34
CA GLN A 47 -5.64 -2.39 16.36
C GLN A 47 -7.08 -2.92 16.28
N ARG A 48 -7.78 -3.02 17.42
CA ARG A 48 -9.19 -3.40 17.47
C ARG A 48 -10.10 -2.33 16.87
N LEU A 49 -9.81 -1.05 17.14
CA LEU A 49 -10.54 0.09 16.60
C LEU A 49 -10.46 0.13 15.07
N VAL A 50 -9.27 -0.02 14.50
CA VAL A 50 -9.07 -0.08 13.03
C VAL A 50 -9.97 -1.13 12.39
N ARG A 51 -10.09 -2.32 13.00
CA ARG A 51 -10.93 -3.39 12.46
C ARG A 51 -12.43 -3.05 12.48
N LYS A 52 -12.88 -2.21 13.41
CA LYS A 52 -14.28 -1.77 13.53
C LYS A 52 -14.69 -0.69 12.54
N VAL A 53 -13.74 -0.02 11.87
CA VAL A 53 -14.05 1.00 10.86
C VAL A 53 -14.91 0.42 9.75
N PRO A 54 -16.10 0.99 9.48
CA PRO A 54 -16.95 0.51 8.40
C PRO A 54 -16.32 0.80 7.04
N VAL A 55 -16.56 -0.09 6.10
CA VAL A 55 -16.16 0.06 4.69
C VAL A 55 -17.36 -0.33 3.82
N ALA A 56 -17.71 0.55 2.90
CA ALA A 56 -18.80 0.28 1.95
C ALA A 56 -18.43 -0.90 1.03
N ASP A 57 -19.41 -1.70 0.64
CA ASP A 57 -19.22 -2.83 -0.27
C ASP A 57 -18.58 -2.38 -1.61
N SER A 58 -18.95 -1.21 -2.11
CA SER A 58 -18.37 -0.62 -3.32
C SER A 58 -16.86 -0.35 -3.18
N VAL A 59 -16.40 0.12 -2.02
CA VAL A 59 -14.96 0.36 -1.75
C VAL A 59 -14.21 -0.97 -1.62
N THR A 60 -14.83 -1.96 -0.96
CA THR A 60 -14.27 -3.33 -0.88
C THR A 60 -14.14 -3.94 -2.27
N ARG A 61 -15.17 -3.81 -3.13
CA ARG A 61 -15.13 -4.26 -4.53
C ARG A 61 -14.06 -3.55 -5.33
N TYR A 62 -13.85 -2.26 -5.11
CA TYR A 62 -12.77 -1.52 -5.75
C TYR A 62 -11.40 -2.09 -5.40
N ALA A 63 -11.11 -2.32 -4.11
CA ALA A 63 -9.85 -2.92 -3.67
C ALA A 63 -9.63 -4.32 -4.29
N VAL A 64 -10.69 -5.15 -4.32
CA VAL A 64 -10.64 -6.48 -4.97
C VAL A 64 -10.43 -6.35 -6.47
N ASN A 65 -11.12 -5.46 -7.16
CA ASN A 65 -10.96 -5.24 -8.60
C ASN A 65 -9.55 -4.78 -8.95
N LEU A 66 -8.96 -3.86 -8.17
CA LEU A 66 -7.60 -3.40 -8.35
C LEU A 66 -6.60 -4.57 -8.33
N VAL A 67 -6.75 -5.47 -7.34
CA VAL A 67 -5.90 -6.65 -7.22
C VAL A 67 -6.17 -7.67 -8.33
N HIS A 68 -7.42 -7.95 -8.68
CA HIS A 68 -7.77 -8.87 -9.76
C HIS A 68 -7.24 -8.40 -11.12
N THR A 69 -7.36 -7.10 -11.40
CA THR A 69 -6.89 -6.48 -12.64
C THR A 69 -5.36 -6.52 -12.77
N SER A 70 -4.62 -6.65 -11.65
CA SER A 70 -3.17 -6.82 -11.67
C SER A 70 -2.68 -8.20 -12.12
N ARG A 71 -3.59 -9.17 -12.29
CA ARG A 71 -3.24 -10.56 -12.61
C ARG A 71 -3.23 -10.80 -14.12
N PRO A 72 -2.11 -11.26 -14.71
CA PRO A 72 -2.08 -11.62 -16.12
C PRO A 72 -3.11 -12.72 -16.45
N GLY A 73 -3.69 -12.65 -17.64
CA GLY A 73 -4.72 -13.60 -18.10
C GLY A 73 -6.11 -13.37 -17.51
N ASN A 74 -6.30 -12.42 -16.60
CA ASN A 74 -7.63 -12.03 -16.17
C ASN A 74 -8.36 -11.30 -17.32
N PRO A 75 -9.65 -11.59 -17.60
CA PRO A 75 -10.40 -10.93 -18.68
C PRO A 75 -10.50 -9.40 -18.54
N LYS A 76 -10.31 -8.87 -17.33
CA LYS A 76 -10.29 -7.42 -17.06
C LYS A 76 -8.88 -6.83 -17.03
N ALA A 77 -7.84 -7.65 -17.19
CA ALA A 77 -6.48 -7.18 -17.19
C ALA A 77 -6.21 -6.34 -18.45
N PRO A 78 -5.75 -5.10 -18.33
CA PRO A 78 -5.34 -4.30 -19.47
C PRO A 78 -4.07 -4.88 -20.11
N ASP A 79 -3.83 -4.56 -21.37
CA ASP A 79 -2.72 -5.11 -22.18
C ASP A 79 -1.36 -4.94 -21.50
N PHE A 80 -1.12 -3.83 -20.83
CA PHE A 80 0.15 -3.61 -20.15
C PHE A 80 0.40 -4.59 -18.98
N ILE A 81 -0.66 -5.10 -18.32
CA ILE A 81 -0.53 -6.13 -17.29
C ILE A 81 -0.07 -7.45 -17.93
N ASN A 82 -0.71 -7.88 -19.03
CA ASN A 82 -0.31 -9.09 -19.75
C ASN A 82 1.10 -8.97 -20.35
N ARG A 83 1.51 -7.74 -20.69
CA ARG A 83 2.81 -7.45 -21.29
C ARG A 83 3.95 -7.42 -20.25
N TRP A 84 3.73 -6.86 -19.07
CA TRP A 84 4.81 -6.55 -18.13
C TRP A 84 4.79 -7.34 -16.83
N VAL A 85 3.68 -7.99 -16.48
CA VAL A 85 3.53 -8.66 -15.19
C VAL A 85 3.63 -10.19 -15.37
N THR A 86 4.48 -10.82 -14.57
CA THR A 86 4.53 -12.28 -14.45
C THR A 86 3.52 -12.76 -13.41
N TRP A 87 3.41 -12.03 -12.31
CA TRP A 87 2.56 -12.42 -11.18
C TRP A 87 1.89 -11.22 -10.54
N GLY A 88 0.57 -11.25 -10.43
CA GLY A 88 -0.23 -10.20 -9.80
C GLY A 88 -0.49 -10.44 -8.32
N GLY A 89 -1.20 -9.51 -7.68
CA GLY A 89 -1.51 -9.58 -6.26
C GLY A 89 -2.37 -10.77 -5.85
N SER A 90 -2.10 -11.35 -4.68
CA SER A 90 -2.91 -12.39 -4.03
C SER A 90 -4.15 -11.80 -3.33
N ILE A 91 -5.01 -12.66 -2.76
CA ILE A 91 -6.13 -12.21 -1.90
C ILE A 91 -5.65 -11.38 -0.72
N ARG A 92 -4.45 -11.66 -0.20
CA ARG A 92 -3.84 -10.93 0.91
C ARG A 92 -3.60 -9.46 0.54
N ALA A 93 -3.31 -9.17 -0.71
CA ALA A 93 -3.21 -7.79 -1.21
C ALA A 93 -4.52 -7.03 -1.01
N SER A 94 -5.68 -7.62 -1.36
CA SER A 94 -6.99 -7.00 -1.15
C SER A 94 -7.29 -6.80 0.34
N GLN A 95 -6.96 -7.77 1.18
CA GLN A 95 -7.12 -7.67 2.63
C GLN A 95 -6.30 -6.51 3.21
N PHE A 96 -5.05 -6.37 2.79
CA PHE A 96 -4.17 -5.30 3.27
C PHE A 96 -4.54 -3.94 2.71
N LEU A 97 -5.04 -3.83 1.48
CA LEU A 97 -5.58 -2.57 0.96
C LEU A 97 -6.73 -2.06 1.83
N VAL A 98 -7.68 -2.93 2.17
CA VAL A 98 -8.82 -2.56 3.01
C VAL A 98 -8.37 -2.23 4.44
N LEU A 99 -7.50 -3.06 5.04
CA LEU A 99 -7.05 -2.85 6.41
C LEU A 99 -6.21 -1.56 6.55
N ALA A 100 -5.31 -1.30 5.61
CA ALA A 100 -4.52 -0.08 5.56
C ALA A 100 -5.40 1.15 5.27
N GLY A 101 -6.40 1.01 4.40
CA GLY A 101 -7.39 2.05 4.15
C GLY A 101 -8.19 2.42 5.39
N LYS A 102 -8.58 1.43 6.23
CA LYS A 102 -9.23 1.66 7.52
C LYS A 102 -8.33 2.46 8.48
N ALA A 103 -7.06 2.07 8.62
CA ALA A 103 -6.11 2.78 9.45
C ALA A 103 -5.91 4.22 8.96
N ARG A 104 -5.76 4.42 7.63
CA ARG A 104 -5.63 5.75 7.04
C ARG A 104 -6.86 6.63 7.26
N ALA A 105 -8.06 6.08 7.18
CA ALA A 105 -9.29 6.81 7.44
C ALA A 105 -9.32 7.37 8.87
N ILE A 106 -9.01 6.54 9.88
CA ILE A 106 -8.92 6.98 11.29
C ILE A 106 -7.83 8.04 11.46
N PHE A 107 -6.65 7.80 10.91
CA PHE A 107 -5.53 8.75 11.00
C PHE A 107 -5.89 10.15 10.47
N ASN A 108 -6.77 10.20 9.46
CA ASN A 108 -7.30 11.44 8.90
C ASN A 108 -8.62 11.90 9.54
N GLY A 109 -8.99 11.39 10.71
CA GLY A 109 -10.20 11.79 11.46
C GLY A 109 -11.52 11.37 10.80
N ARG A 110 -11.51 10.39 9.90
CA ARG A 110 -12.71 9.92 9.19
C ARG A 110 -13.21 8.59 9.74
N TYR A 111 -14.51 8.41 9.73
CA TYR A 111 -15.18 7.24 10.31
C TYR A 111 -15.47 6.12 9.30
N ASN A 112 -15.16 6.33 8.01
CA ASN A 112 -15.37 5.36 6.93
C ASN A 112 -14.23 5.42 5.91
N VAL A 113 -14.02 4.31 5.21
CA VAL A 113 -12.99 4.19 4.17
C VAL A 113 -13.53 4.74 2.84
N SER A 114 -12.70 5.51 2.14
CA SER A 114 -12.98 6.02 0.79
C SER A 114 -12.13 5.30 -0.27
N TYR A 115 -12.48 5.50 -1.55
CA TYR A 115 -11.64 5.04 -2.68
C TYR A 115 -10.24 5.67 -2.65
N GLU A 116 -10.15 6.92 -2.21
CA GLU A 116 -8.88 7.62 -2.06
C GLU A 116 -7.97 6.94 -1.04
N ASP A 117 -8.52 6.40 0.06
CA ASP A 117 -7.73 5.66 1.04
C ASP A 117 -7.11 4.41 0.43
N ILE A 118 -7.87 3.68 -0.39
CA ILE A 118 -7.36 2.50 -1.09
C ILE A 118 -6.26 2.88 -2.08
N ARG A 119 -6.45 3.96 -2.87
CA ARG A 119 -5.44 4.45 -3.82
C ARG A 119 -4.16 4.89 -3.13
N ALA A 120 -4.27 5.63 -2.04
CA ALA A 120 -3.13 6.15 -1.30
C ALA A 120 -2.22 5.05 -0.73
N VAL A 121 -2.79 3.91 -0.34
CA VAL A 121 -2.02 2.78 0.20
C VAL A 121 -1.66 1.72 -0.85
N ALA A 122 -2.11 1.90 -2.10
CA ALA A 122 -1.92 0.88 -3.15
C ALA A 122 -0.45 0.61 -3.45
N GLN A 123 0.38 1.66 -3.60
CA GLN A 123 1.80 1.46 -3.88
C GLN A 123 2.54 0.67 -2.80
N PRO A 124 2.55 1.08 -1.52
CA PRO A 124 3.28 0.34 -0.50
C PRO A 124 2.71 -1.07 -0.25
N VAL A 125 1.42 -1.31 -0.53
CA VAL A 125 0.80 -2.63 -0.39
C VAL A 125 1.12 -3.54 -1.57
N LEU A 126 1.16 -3.03 -2.81
CA LEU A 126 1.24 -3.87 -4.02
C LEU A 126 2.65 -4.05 -4.56
N ARG A 127 3.61 -3.12 -4.29
CA ARG A 127 4.91 -3.11 -4.97
C ARG A 127 5.76 -4.37 -4.76
N HIS A 128 5.59 -5.09 -3.66
CA HIS A 128 6.30 -6.34 -3.38
C HIS A 128 5.45 -7.58 -3.68
N ARG A 129 4.27 -7.40 -4.29
CA ARG A 129 3.32 -8.44 -4.64
C ARG A 129 3.11 -8.58 -6.15
N ILE A 130 3.44 -7.53 -6.89
CA ILE A 130 3.41 -7.55 -8.35
C ILE A 130 4.82 -7.80 -8.83
N LEU A 131 5.03 -8.94 -9.51
CA LEU A 131 6.32 -9.32 -10.08
C LEU A 131 6.32 -9.02 -11.56
N LEU A 132 7.29 -8.25 -12.00
CA LEU A 132 7.48 -7.91 -13.40
C LEU A 132 8.22 -9.02 -14.14
N ASN A 133 8.10 -9.01 -15.46
CA ASN A 133 8.82 -9.91 -16.35
C ASN A 133 10.02 -9.21 -16.99
N PHE A 134 10.83 -9.98 -17.72
CA PHE A 134 12.02 -9.49 -18.42
C PHE A 134 11.70 -8.37 -19.44
N GLN A 135 10.52 -8.38 -20.04
CA GLN A 135 10.12 -7.33 -20.99
C GLN A 135 9.96 -5.97 -20.26
N ALA A 136 9.35 -5.95 -19.08
CA ALA A 136 9.27 -4.74 -18.27
C ALA A 136 10.65 -4.20 -17.91
N GLU A 137 11.60 -5.07 -17.53
CA GLU A 137 12.99 -4.69 -17.25
C GLU A 137 13.67 -4.09 -18.49
N SER A 138 13.52 -4.70 -19.65
CA SER A 138 14.06 -4.20 -20.92
C SER A 138 13.50 -2.83 -21.30
N GLU A 139 12.25 -2.57 -20.96
CA GLU A 139 11.56 -1.28 -21.21
C GLU A 139 11.76 -0.29 -20.07
N ARG A 140 12.53 -0.64 -19.03
CA ARG A 140 12.79 0.18 -17.83
C ARG A 140 11.51 0.58 -17.10
N ILE A 141 10.54 -0.31 -17.09
CA ILE A 141 9.29 -0.15 -16.36
C ILE A 141 9.48 -0.71 -14.95
N ASP A 142 9.18 0.10 -13.94
CA ASP A 142 9.16 -0.33 -12.55
C ASP A 142 7.76 -0.67 -12.04
N THR A 143 7.70 -1.35 -10.91
CA THR A 143 6.43 -1.78 -10.31
C THR A 143 5.54 -0.61 -9.89
N ASN A 144 6.12 0.53 -9.47
CA ASN A 144 5.33 1.71 -9.09
C ASN A 144 4.63 2.34 -10.31
N GLN A 145 5.29 2.34 -11.47
CA GLN A 145 4.69 2.80 -12.73
C GLN A 145 3.51 1.90 -13.14
N VAL A 146 3.65 0.59 -13.00
CA VAL A 146 2.57 -0.36 -13.27
C VAL A 146 1.40 -0.14 -12.32
N ILE A 147 1.66 0.03 -11.01
CA ILE A 147 0.61 0.29 -10.02
C ILE A 147 -0.10 1.63 -10.30
N LYS A 148 0.64 2.67 -10.66
CA LYS A 148 0.06 3.98 -11.02
C LYS A 148 -0.90 3.85 -12.20
N LYS A 149 -0.48 3.21 -13.28
CA LYS A 149 -1.34 2.93 -14.44
C LYS A 149 -2.56 2.08 -14.05
N LEU A 150 -2.38 1.09 -13.18
CA LEU A 150 -3.47 0.25 -12.71
C LEU A 150 -4.55 1.05 -11.96
N ILE A 151 -4.13 1.97 -11.09
CA ILE A 151 -5.03 2.88 -10.36
C ILE A 151 -5.80 3.79 -11.34
N GLU A 152 -5.15 4.27 -12.41
CA GLU A 152 -5.76 5.15 -13.42
C GLU A 152 -6.83 4.43 -14.25
N VAL A 153 -6.65 3.13 -14.57
CA VAL A 153 -7.55 2.40 -15.46
C VAL A 153 -8.67 1.65 -14.73
N VAL A 154 -8.51 1.33 -13.45
CA VAL A 154 -9.54 0.63 -12.68
C VAL A 154 -10.61 1.61 -12.22
N PRO A 155 -11.84 1.54 -12.76
CA PRO A 155 -12.88 2.50 -12.42
C PRO A 155 -13.40 2.29 -11.00
N GLU A 156 -13.81 3.38 -10.37
CA GLU A 156 -14.61 3.31 -9.15
C GLU A 156 -15.97 2.68 -9.47
N PRO A 157 -16.42 1.65 -8.71
CA PRO A 157 -17.74 1.11 -8.89
C PRO A 157 -18.78 2.22 -8.67
N LYS A 158 -19.76 2.31 -9.57
CA LYS A 158 -20.89 3.22 -9.37
C LYS A 158 -21.57 2.87 -8.05
N SER A 159 -21.76 3.86 -7.18
CA SER A 159 -22.57 3.69 -5.98
C SER A 159 -23.97 3.27 -6.43
N GLY A 160 -24.40 2.07 -6.06
CA GLY A 160 -25.73 1.56 -6.39
C GLY A 160 -26.81 2.23 -5.53
N LEU A 161 -26.91 3.55 -5.61
CA LEU A 161 -28.05 4.34 -5.20
C LEU A 161 -28.81 4.67 -6.49
N SER A 162 -29.57 3.71 -6.95
CA SER A 162 -30.70 3.91 -7.89
C SER A 162 -31.98 3.46 -7.22
#